data_651fbd4048485b4d61756ca7d7e9596e
#
_entry.id   651fbd4048485b4d61756ca7d7e9596e
#
_cell.length_a   1.000
_cell.length_b   1.000
_cell.length_c   1.000
_cell.angle_alpha   90.00
_cell.angle_beta   90.00
_cell.angle_gamma   90.00
#
_symmetry.space_group_name_H-M   'P 1'
#
loop_
_entity.id
_entity.type
_entity.pdbx_description
1 polymer ?
#
loop_
_entity_poly.entity_id
_entity_poly.type
_entity_poly.pdbx_seq_one_letter_code
_entity_poly.pdbx_strand_id
1 'polypeptide(L)'
;MRKLLLALFLFLFIGCERHIEVDRKTFEQMVSHRSLGLAYLEEERYSAAAEEFRNLITIAPKEPMGYANLGLTYLRMSEEFENAEKWLQKALVIEPDHPEIRFLLAKVYELTDREPLAINTLEKTLSKHPNHILTLYQLVQFYTHKQTPILLTKAEEYLTKIVNSLPANLVAQLKLIELLIKNGKPSNAIHYMETIRQVLPQLPEGSLDIFQNSLELLYNGNTEKSYVPALMFHNLMKSTSYYKAGITELRGTDSPIASVPIYRFISTVLPASDELAQIPNILTFTTVTDVSGLTIIPPDDSFDKNDNNVSIIFTLGDYDADGDQDLLVSTWFANMNTNRHYLFTNDHGLFSDIATASGITHSARDLFALFADYDNDGYLDLFLTNTSGNKLYKNSGSGSFHLVSTAMDSRIDFNSAAAVFADLDLEGDLDLFIATESENQLYRNNSDGTFTEIGKNADVTGASVPTRDVVFGDFDDDGDIDLFVLNQDGSNQYYDNLRQGYFRDITKNTGLVTNNTPGSLATGDYNNDGFLDLFVTDLSGKNHILFRNRGDGTFEPDTRFNIALQSIEQIHAKDAIFFDADNDGFLDLLITGSDK
;
A
#
# COMPACT_ATOMS: atom_id res chain seq x y z
N MET A 1 57.87 -33.51 -17.31
CA MET A 1 57.25 -32.70 -16.25
C MET A 1 55.94 -32.15 -16.78
N ARG A 2 54.83 -32.87 -16.48
CA ARG A 2 53.47 -32.50 -16.90
C ARG A 2 52.88 -31.59 -15.83
N LYS A 3 52.52 -30.36 -16.18
CA LYS A 3 51.74 -29.47 -15.34
C LYS A 3 50.27 -29.87 -15.45
N LEU A 4 49.72 -30.34 -14.33
CA LEU A 4 48.30 -30.58 -14.15
C LEU A 4 47.61 -29.22 -13.95
N LEU A 5 46.77 -28.81 -14.89
CA LEU A 5 45.83 -27.68 -14.73
C LEU A 5 44.59 -28.21 -14.02
N LEU A 6 44.38 -27.82 -12.76
CA LEU A 6 43.14 -28.04 -11.99
C LEU A 6 42.19 -26.91 -12.38
N ALA A 7 41.19 -27.18 -13.22
CA ALA A 7 40.08 -26.27 -13.48
C ALA A 7 39.07 -26.38 -12.33
N LEU A 8 39.05 -25.39 -11.51
CA LEU A 8 38.03 -25.21 -10.45
C LEU A 8 36.76 -24.70 -11.13
N PHE A 9 35.78 -25.59 -11.37
CA PHE A 9 34.41 -25.19 -11.74
C PHE A 9 33.71 -24.62 -10.50
N LEU A 10 33.66 -23.30 -10.38
CA LEU A 10 32.79 -22.62 -9.47
C LEU A 10 31.36 -22.70 -10.09
N PHE A 11 30.56 -23.64 -9.63
CA PHE A 11 29.12 -23.58 -9.87
C PHE A 11 28.55 -22.46 -9.00
N LEU A 12 28.42 -21.28 -9.59
CA LEU A 12 27.48 -20.27 -9.11
C LEU A 12 26.07 -20.86 -9.31
N PHE A 13 25.48 -21.37 -8.24
CA PHE A 13 24.02 -21.54 -8.17
C PHE A 13 23.41 -20.15 -8.13
N ILE A 14 23.23 -19.54 -9.27
CA ILE A 14 22.20 -18.52 -9.47
C ILE A 14 20.90 -19.33 -9.38
N GLY A 15 20.12 -19.11 -8.33
CA GLY A 15 18.76 -19.61 -8.25
C GLY A 15 18.00 -18.99 -9.43
N CYS A 16 17.89 -19.73 -10.53
CA CYS A 16 16.92 -19.41 -11.56
C CYS A 16 15.54 -19.68 -10.94
N GLU A 17 14.85 -18.64 -10.56
CA GLU A 17 13.40 -18.69 -10.43
C GLU A 17 12.86 -19.23 -11.75
N ARG A 18 12.22 -20.37 -11.69
CA ARG A 18 11.66 -21.04 -12.88
C ARG A 18 10.30 -20.42 -13.20
N HIS A 19 10.32 -19.21 -13.75
CA HIS A 19 9.09 -18.63 -14.28
C HIS A 19 8.61 -19.44 -15.50
N ILE A 20 7.30 -19.67 -15.53
CA ILE A 20 6.61 -20.37 -16.62
C ILE A 20 5.94 -19.29 -17.44
N GLU A 21 6.47 -19.08 -18.65
CA GLU A 21 5.85 -18.19 -19.62
C GLU A 21 4.63 -18.87 -20.26
N VAL A 22 3.51 -18.15 -20.32
CA VAL A 22 2.28 -18.58 -21.00
C VAL A 22 1.86 -17.50 -22.00
N ASP A 23 1.14 -17.86 -23.05
CA ASP A 23 0.62 -16.87 -24.00
C ASP A 23 -0.43 -15.95 -23.34
N ARG A 24 -0.61 -14.74 -23.90
CA ARG A 24 -1.50 -13.69 -23.36
C ARG A 24 -2.89 -14.23 -23.08
N LYS A 25 -3.50 -14.94 -24.04
CA LYS A 25 -4.86 -15.48 -23.87
C LYS A 25 -4.97 -16.48 -22.73
N THR A 26 -3.96 -17.31 -22.55
CA THR A 26 -3.87 -18.25 -21.43
C THR A 26 -3.75 -17.49 -20.13
N PHE A 27 -2.92 -16.43 -20.08
CA PHE A 27 -2.76 -15.60 -18.89
C PHE A 27 -4.05 -14.88 -18.51
N GLU A 28 -4.77 -14.26 -19.46
CA GLU A 28 -6.07 -13.63 -19.23
C GLU A 28 -7.10 -14.62 -18.64
N GLN A 29 -7.14 -15.85 -19.15
CA GLN A 29 -7.99 -16.89 -18.58
C GLN A 29 -7.57 -17.27 -17.14
N MET A 30 -6.27 -17.32 -16.87
CA MET A 30 -5.75 -17.58 -15.53
C MET A 30 -6.15 -16.46 -14.56
N VAL A 31 -6.00 -15.20 -14.95
CA VAL A 31 -6.41 -14.03 -14.17
C VAL A 31 -7.91 -14.07 -13.88
N SER A 32 -8.75 -14.34 -14.89
CA SER A 32 -10.19 -14.46 -14.72
C SER A 32 -10.58 -15.53 -13.70
N HIS A 33 -10.04 -16.75 -13.83
CA HIS A 33 -10.34 -17.84 -12.89
C HIS A 33 -9.78 -17.59 -11.48
N ARG A 34 -8.61 -16.95 -11.37
CA ARG A 34 -8.06 -16.50 -10.08
C ARG A 34 -9.02 -15.52 -9.41
N SER A 35 -9.37 -14.45 -10.09
CA SER A 35 -10.19 -13.37 -9.52
C SER A 35 -11.59 -13.85 -9.12
N LEU A 36 -12.26 -14.62 -9.98
CA LEU A 36 -13.55 -15.23 -9.65
C LEU A 36 -13.43 -16.22 -8.48
N GLY A 37 -12.39 -17.06 -8.47
CA GLY A 37 -12.16 -18.01 -7.40
C GLY A 37 -11.94 -17.35 -6.05
N LEU A 38 -11.16 -16.26 -6.01
CA LEU A 38 -10.92 -15.46 -4.81
C LEU A 38 -12.21 -14.76 -4.35
N ALA A 39 -12.94 -14.09 -5.24
CA ALA A 39 -14.20 -13.44 -4.93
C ALA A 39 -15.23 -14.42 -4.32
N TYR A 40 -15.40 -15.59 -4.93
CA TYR A 40 -16.28 -16.62 -4.37
C TYR A 40 -15.80 -17.18 -3.02
N LEU A 41 -14.49 -17.21 -2.79
CA LEU A 41 -13.92 -17.62 -1.50
C LEU A 41 -14.23 -16.60 -0.39
N GLU A 42 -14.20 -15.31 -0.70
CA GLU A 42 -14.57 -14.21 0.20
C GLU A 42 -16.06 -14.16 0.48
N GLU A 43 -16.89 -14.45 -0.55
CA GLU A 43 -18.34 -14.57 -0.40
C GLU A 43 -18.78 -15.88 0.30
N GLU A 44 -17.86 -16.70 0.78
CA GLU A 44 -18.11 -18.03 1.36
C GLU A 44 -18.82 -19.03 0.39
N ARG A 45 -18.78 -18.79 -0.90
CA ARG A 45 -19.34 -19.62 -1.95
C ARG A 45 -18.34 -20.71 -2.36
N TYR A 46 -17.95 -21.54 -1.41
CA TYR A 46 -16.82 -22.48 -1.52
C TYR A 46 -16.93 -23.46 -2.70
N SER A 47 -18.14 -23.90 -3.06
CA SER A 47 -18.32 -24.81 -4.21
C SER A 47 -17.97 -24.13 -5.53
N ALA A 48 -18.35 -22.85 -5.71
CA ALA A 48 -18.01 -22.05 -6.87
C ALA A 48 -16.52 -21.73 -6.90
N ALA A 49 -15.95 -21.30 -5.78
CA ALA A 49 -14.50 -21.08 -5.65
C ALA A 49 -13.69 -22.32 -6.03
N ALA A 50 -14.09 -23.51 -5.54
CA ALA A 50 -13.42 -24.76 -5.87
C ALA A 50 -13.50 -25.12 -7.37
N GLU A 51 -14.57 -24.75 -8.06
CA GLU A 51 -14.71 -24.95 -9.51
C GLU A 51 -13.72 -24.04 -10.26
N GLU A 52 -13.65 -22.77 -9.91
CA GLU A 52 -12.73 -21.82 -10.54
C GLU A 52 -11.26 -22.20 -10.34
N PHE A 53 -10.86 -22.60 -9.13
CA PHE A 53 -9.49 -23.07 -8.91
C PHE A 53 -9.18 -24.40 -9.62
N ARG A 54 -10.15 -25.28 -9.85
CA ARG A 54 -9.95 -26.46 -10.71
C ARG A 54 -9.78 -26.09 -12.18
N ASN A 55 -10.52 -25.07 -12.66
CA ASN A 55 -10.35 -24.55 -14.01
C ASN A 55 -8.95 -23.96 -14.16
N LEU A 56 -8.49 -23.15 -13.19
CA LEU A 56 -7.13 -22.64 -13.16
C LEU A 56 -6.07 -23.76 -13.20
N ILE A 57 -6.23 -24.82 -12.39
CA ILE A 57 -5.33 -25.99 -12.40
C ILE A 57 -5.32 -26.67 -13.78
N THR A 58 -6.46 -26.71 -14.47
CA THR A 58 -6.57 -27.33 -15.79
C THR A 58 -5.80 -26.55 -16.85
N ILE A 59 -5.86 -25.23 -16.78
CA ILE A 59 -5.18 -24.32 -17.71
C ILE A 59 -3.68 -24.25 -17.38
N ALA A 60 -3.34 -24.13 -16.11
CA ALA A 60 -1.98 -23.95 -15.63
C ALA A 60 -1.58 -25.02 -14.60
N PRO A 61 -1.38 -26.30 -15.01
CA PRO A 61 -1.12 -27.40 -14.09
C PRO A 61 0.24 -27.33 -13.37
N LYS A 62 1.11 -26.40 -13.74
CA LYS A 62 2.40 -26.16 -13.09
C LYS A 62 2.37 -24.94 -12.18
N GLU A 63 1.25 -24.20 -12.12
CA GLU A 63 1.07 -23.07 -11.22
C GLU A 63 0.57 -23.55 -9.86
N PRO A 64 1.34 -23.39 -8.77
CA PRO A 64 0.97 -23.93 -7.46
C PRO A 64 -0.19 -23.19 -6.80
N MET A 65 -0.43 -21.92 -7.12
CA MET A 65 -1.46 -21.07 -6.54
C MET A 65 -2.86 -21.70 -6.64
N GLY A 66 -3.24 -22.22 -7.82
CA GLY A 66 -4.54 -22.88 -8.00
C GLY A 66 -4.74 -24.08 -7.07
N TYR A 67 -3.70 -24.89 -6.88
CA TYR A 67 -3.73 -26.04 -5.96
C TYR A 67 -3.82 -25.58 -4.50
N ALA A 68 -3.08 -24.55 -4.13
CA ALA A 68 -3.05 -24.03 -2.77
C ALA A 68 -4.40 -23.42 -2.36
N ASN A 69 -5.01 -22.59 -3.21
CA ASN A 69 -6.30 -21.99 -2.93
C ASN A 69 -7.45 -23.01 -3.01
N LEU A 70 -7.34 -24.04 -3.84
CA LEU A 70 -8.27 -25.16 -3.78
C LEU A 70 -8.15 -25.92 -2.44
N GLY A 71 -6.93 -26.09 -1.93
CA GLY A 71 -6.67 -26.65 -0.61
C GLY A 71 -7.25 -25.79 0.50
N LEU A 72 -7.08 -24.48 0.43
CA LEU A 72 -7.68 -23.52 1.36
C LEU A 72 -9.21 -23.55 1.31
N THR A 73 -9.79 -23.61 0.12
CA THR A 73 -11.25 -23.71 -0.07
C THR A 73 -11.81 -24.94 0.69
N TYR A 74 -11.18 -26.10 0.53
CA TYR A 74 -11.58 -27.30 1.27
C TYR A 74 -11.33 -27.17 2.77
N LEU A 75 -10.27 -26.48 3.19
CA LEU A 75 -10.01 -26.21 4.60
C LEU A 75 -11.12 -25.38 5.23
N ARG A 76 -11.66 -24.40 4.51
CA ARG A 76 -12.79 -23.56 4.95
C ARG A 76 -14.14 -24.27 4.91
N MET A 77 -14.27 -25.37 4.16
CA MET A 77 -15.49 -26.21 4.09
C MET A 77 -15.70 -27.12 5.31
N SER A 78 -14.93 -27.00 6.36
CA SER A 78 -15.05 -27.57 7.73
C SER A 78 -15.04 -29.09 7.88
N GLU A 79 -15.26 -29.91 6.90
CA GLU A 79 -15.26 -31.40 7.01
C GLU A 79 -14.38 -32.07 5.95
N GLU A 80 -13.74 -31.28 5.10
CA GLU A 80 -13.01 -31.73 3.92
C GLU A 80 -11.47 -31.69 4.11
N PHE A 81 -10.99 -31.92 5.35
CA PHE A 81 -9.56 -31.81 5.70
C PHE A 81 -8.65 -32.77 4.91
N GLU A 82 -9.13 -33.94 4.53
CA GLU A 82 -8.36 -34.88 3.70
C GLU A 82 -8.15 -34.32 2.28
N ASN A 83 -9.17 -33.66 1.72
CA ASN A 83 -9.07 -33.00 0.44
C ASN A 83 -8.17 -31.77 0.54
N ALA A 84 -8.28 -30.97 1.61
CA ALA A 84 -7.38 -29.83 1.86
C ALA A 84 -5.92 -30.30 1.90
N GLU A 85 -5.59 -31.31 2.70
CA GLU A 85 -4.24 -31.86 2.79
C GLU A 85 -3.71 -32.33 1.43
N LYS A 86 -4.53 -33.07 0.69
CA LYS A 86 -4.17 -33.61 -0.63
C LYS A 86 -3.79 -32.50 -1.63
N TRP A 87 -4.57 -31.40 -1.67
CA TRP A 87 -4.32 -30.34 -2.63
C TRP A 87 -3.14 -29.46 -2.23
N LEU A 88 -2.97 -29.16 -0.94
CA LEU A 88 -1.80 -28.46 -0.41
C LEU A 88 -0.50 -29.26 -0.62
N GLN A 89 -0.53 -30.58 -0.43
CA GLN A 89 0.63 -31.42 -0.74
C GLN A 89 0.97 -31.41 -2.24
N LYS A 90 -0.02 -31.37 -3.13
CA LYS A 90 0.23 -31.20 -4.57
C LYS A 90 0.87 -29.86 -4.89
N ALA A 91 0.41 -28.76 -4.27
CA ALA A 91 1.04 -27.46 -4.41
C ALA A 91 2.52 -27.51 -3.97
N LEU A 92 2.83 -28.15 -2.83
CA LEU A 92 4.18 -28.32 -2.32
C LEU A 92 5.06 -29.29 -3.13
N VAL A 93 4.49 -30.12 -4.00
CA VAL A 93 5.28 -30.88 -4.98
C VAL A 93 5.83 -29.98 -6.08
N ILE A 94 5.08 -28.92 -6.44
CA ILE A 94 5.48 -27.95 -7.45
C ILE A 94 6.43 -26.91 -6.82
N GLU A 95 6.03 -26.33 -5.67
CA GLU A 95 6.80 -25.34 -4.94
C GLU A 95 7.05 -25.79 -3.49
N PRO A 96 8.16 -26.53 -3.25
CA PRO A 96 8.37 -27.22 -1.97
C PRO A 96 8.60 -26.33 -0.76
N ASP A 97 9.13 -25.13 -0.97
CA ASP A 97 9.58 -24.26 0.11
C ASP A 97 8.67 -23.04 0.34
N HIS A 98 7.52 -22.95 -0.36
CA HIS A 98 6.59 -21.82 -0.23
C HIS A 98 6.02 -21.70 1.19
N PRO A 99 6.23 -20.57 1.89
CA PRO A 99 5.91 -20.46 3.31
C PRO A 99 4.41 -20.49 3.59
N GLU A 100 3.57 -19.81 2.78
CA GLU A 100 2.13 -19.77 2.95
C GLU A 100 1.49 -21.14 2.70
N ILE A 101 1.92 -21.89 1.68
CA ILE A 101 1.40 -23.22 1.42
C ILE A 101 1.73 -24.18 2.58
N ARG A 102 2.94 -24.08 3.12
CA ARG A 102 3.33 -24.85 4.31
C ARG A 102 2.54 -24.44 5.55
N PHE A 103 2.27 -23.14 5.70
CA PHE A 103 1.45 -22.63 6.78
C PHE A 103 0.03 -23.20 6.70
N LEU A 104 -0.62 -23.17 5.52
CA LEU A 104 -1.93 -23.78 5.31
C LEU A 104 -1.94 -25.29 5.63
N LEU A 105 -0.90 -26.02 5.22
CA LEU A 105 -0.77 -27.44 5.56
C LEU A 105 -0.61 -27.65 7.07
N ALA A 106 0.12 -26.80 7.77
CA ALA A 106 0.24 -26.85 9.22
C ALA A 106 -1.11 -26.59 9.91
N LYS A 107 -1.95 -25.70 9.34
CA LYS A 107 -3.34 -25.50 9.81
C LYS A 107 -4.21 -26.76 9.67
N VAL A 108 -4.09 -27.49 8.57
CA VAL A 108 -4.76 -28.79 8.42
C VAL A 108 -4.33 -29.74 9.53
N TYR A 109 -3.03 -29.83 9.83
CA TYR A 109 -2.52 -30.68 10.90
C TYR A 109 -3.00 -30.27 12.29
N GLU A 110 -3.07 -28.95 12.55
CA GLU A 110 -3.63 -28.40 13.78
C GLU A 110 -5.10 -28.82 13.98
N LEU A 111 -5.94 -28.59 12.96
CA LEU A 111 -7.38 -28.87 13.00
C LEU A 111 -7.74 -30.39 13.01
N THR A 112 -6.77 -31.23 12.69
CA THR A 112 -6.90 -32.69 12.73
C THR A 112 -6.15 -33.34 13.89
N ASP A 113 -5.85 -32.56 14.95
CA ASP A 113 -5.17 -33.01 16.19
C ASP A 113 -3.78 -33.63 15.94
N ARG A 114 -3.12 -33.27 14.85
CA ARG A 114 -1.76 -33.70 14.49
C ARG A 114 -0.71 -32.62 14.81
N GLU A 115 -0.82 -32.05 16.01
CA GLU A 115 0.04 -30.93 16.46
C GLU A 115 1.56 -31.15 16.26
N PRO A 116 2.16 -32.32 16.52
CA PRO A 116 3.58 -32.52 16.26
C PRO A 116 3.98 -32.34 14.80
N LEU A 117 3.08 -32.71 13.86
CA LEU A 117 3.31 -32.47 12.42
C LEU A 117 3.17 -31.01 12.07
N ALA A 118 2.20 -30.31 12.66
CA ALA A 118 2.04 -28.86 12.49
C ALA A 118 3.33 -28.13 12.92
N ILE A 119 3.80 -28.35 14.14
CA ILE A 119 5.02 -27.72 14.67
C ILE A 119 6.22 -28.03 13.77
N ASN A 120 6.44 -29.28 13.39
CA ASN A 120 7.56 -29.66 12.54
C ASN A 120 7.50 -28.97 11.15
N THR A 121 6.30 -28.82 10.58
CA THR A 121 6.10 -28.15 9.30
C THR A 121 6.44 -26.66 9.42
N LEU A 122 5.98 -25.99 10.48
CA LEU A 122 6.26 -24.58 10.77
C LEU A 122 7.74 -24.33 11.06
N GLU A 123 8.41 -25.20 11.86
CA GLU A 123 9.85 -25.07 12.13
C GLU A 123 10.68 -25.24 10.85
N LYS A 124 10.28 -26.14 9.94
CA LYS A 124 10.91 -26.24 8.61
C LYS A 124 10.72 -24.97 7.78
N THR A 125 9.56 -24.35 7.85
CA THR A 125 9.30 -23.07 7.18
C THR A 125 10.28 -22.01 7.67
N LEU A 126 10.42 -21.82 8.98
CA LEU A 126 11.35 -20.84 9.56
C LEU A 126 12.82 -21.13 9.22
N SER A 127 13.20 -22.36 8.92
CA SER A 127 14.58 -22.66 8.50
C SER A 127 14.94 -22.04 7.16
N LYS A 128 13.96 -21.70 6.31
CA LYS A 128 14.11 -21.07 5.00
C LYS A 128 13.65 -19.61 5.00
N HIS A 129 12.57 -19.34 5.74
CA HIS A 129 11.92 -18.05 5.87
C HIS A 129 11.90 -17.62 7.34
N PRO A 130 13.02 -17.16 7.91
CA PRO A 130 13.20 -16.97 9.37
C PRO A 130 12.34 -15.85 9.96
N ASN A 131 11.80 -14.97 9.12
CA ASN A 131 10.97 -13.83 9.52
C ASN A 131 9.50 -13.97 9.09
N HIS A 132 9.05 -15.13 8.62
CA HIS A 132 7.67 -15.34 8.21
C HIS A 132 6.71 -15.19 9.40
N ILE A 133 5.98 -14.08 9.47
CA ILE A 133 5.21 -13.61 10.62
C ILE A 133 4.13 -14.62 11.06
N LEU A 134 3.32 -15.08 10.12
CA LEU A 134 2.24 -16.05 10.41
C LEU A 134 2.80 -17.33 11.07
N THR A 135 3.94 -17.82 10.57
CA THR A 135 4.61 -19.00 11.11
C THR A 135 5.20 -18.74 12.49
N LEU A 136 5.86 -17.60 12.70
CA LEU A 136 6.39 -17.21 14.01
C LEU A 136 5.27 -17.15 15.04
N TYR A 137 4.18 -16.46 14.72
CA TYR A 137 3.07 -16.28 15.64
C TYR A 137 2.33 -17.59 15.94
N GLN A 138 2.12 -18.46 14.95
CA GLN A 138 1.51 -19.77 15.16
C GLN A 138 2.36 -20.65 16.09
N LEU A 139 3.69 -20.63 15.95
CA LEU A 139 4.58 -21.34 16.86
C LEU A 139 4.55 -20.75 18.27
N VAL A 140 4.44 -19.41 18.41
CA VAL A 140 4.22 -18.77 19.71
C VAL A 140 2.97 -19.30 20.39
N GLN A 141 1.86 -19.47 19.65
CA GLN A 141 0.63 -20.04 20.19
C GLN A 141 0.87 -21.47 20.77
N PHE A 142 1.48 -22.37 19.98
CA PHE A 142 1.79 -23.72 20.43
C PHE A 142 2.73 -23.76 21.65
N TYR A 143 3.78 -22.92 21.64
CA TYR A 143 4.78 -22.94 22.70
C TYR A 143 4.28 -22.33 24.01
N THR A 144 3.47 -21.28 23.93
CA THR A 144 2.85 -20.68 25.13
C THR A 144 1.77 -21.56 25.73
N HIS A 145 1.09 -22.40 24.93
CA HIS A 145 0.14 -23.38 25.44
C HIS A 145 0.83 -24.49 26.26
N LYS A 146 1.99 -24.97 25.81
CA LYS A 146 2.76 -26.04 26.48
C LYS A 146 3.49 -25.62 27.77
N GLN A 147 3.74 -24.37 27.96
CA GLN A 147 4.30 -23.73 29.17
C GLN A 147 5.61 -24.34 29.71
N THR A 148 6.42 -25.00 28.89
CA THR A 148 7.75 -25.46 29.34
C THR A 148 8.76 -24.30 29.26
N PRO A 149 9.74 -24.19 30.19
CA PRO A 149 10.68 -23.05 30.19
C PRO A 149 11.43 -22.88 28.86
N ILE A 150 11.82 -23.98 28.22
CA ILE A 150 12.54 -23.94 26.93
C ILE A 150 11.65 -23.37 25.83
N LEU A 151 10.36 -23.79 25.77
CA LEU A 151 9.43 -23.31 24.76
C LEU A 151 9.00 -21.87 25.01
N LEU A 152 8.87 -21.45 26.27
CA LEU A 152 8.60 -20.05 26.61
C LEU A 152 9.77 -19.12 26.20
N THR A 153 11.02 -19.60 26.30
CA THR A 153 12.18 -18.84 25.81
C THR A 153 12.16 -18.71 24.28
N LYS A 154 11.79 -19.78 23.55
CA LYS A 154 11.60 -19.72 22.09
C LYS A 154 10.44 -18.79 21.70
N ALA A 155 9.33 -18.84 22.44
CA ALA A 155 8.18 -17.95 22.19
C ALA A 155 8.56 -16.47 22.40
N GLU A 156 9.38 -16.16 23.41
CA GLU A 156 9.93 -14.81 23.63
C GLU A 156 10.82 -14.37 22.46
N GLU A 157 11.71 -15.26 21.98
CA GLU A 157 12.56 -14.97 20.81
C GLU A 157 11.70 -14.66 19.57
N TYR A 158 10.68 -15.48 19.33
CA TYR A 158 9.80 -15.29 18.15
C TYR A 158 8.94 -14.02 18.27
N LEU A 159 8.36 -13.74 19.43
CA LEU A 159 7.65 -12.48 19.66
C LEU A 159 8.57 -11.27 19.50
N THR A 160 9.83 -11.36 19.96
CA THR A 160 10.80 -10.29 19.75
C THR A 160 11.09 -10.06 18.26
N LYS A 161 11.20 -11.13 17.47
CA LYS A 161 11.34 -10.99 16.00
C LYS A 161 10.10 -10.33 15.38
N ILE A 162 8.91 -10.77 15.79
CA ILE A 162 7.65 -10.16 15.31
C ILE A 162 7.63 -8.67 15.64
N VAL A 163 7.86 -8.28 16.90
CA VAL A 163 7.85 -6.85 17.31
C VAL A 163 8.93 -6.03 16.59
N ASN A 164 10.08 -6.63 16.27
CA ASN A 164 11.11 -5.93 15.50
C ASN A 164 10.73 -5.73 14.02
N SER A 165 9.95 -6.64 13.45
CA SER A 165 9.43 -6.52 12.08
C SER A 165 8.16 -5.67 12.03
N LEU A 166 7.32 -5.77 13.05
CA LEU A 166 6.02 -5.10 13.18
C LEU A 166 5.97 -4.33 14.52
N PRO A 167 6.70 -3.21 14.64
CA PRO A 167 6.83 -2.50 15.90
C PRO A 167 5.53 -1.88 16.41
N ALA A 168 4.58 -1.61 15.55
CA ALA A 168 3.24 -1.11 15.90
C ALA A 168 2.25 -2.21 16.31
N ASN A 169 2.55 -3.48 16.07
CA ASN A 169 1.61 -4.57 16.39
C ASN A 169 1.39 -4.72 17.89
N LEU A 170 0.27 -4.18 18.36
CA LEU A 170 -0.12 -4.16 19.77
C LEU A 170 -0.25 -5.56 20.37
N VAL A 171 -0.77 -6.52 19.60
CA VAL A 171 -0.98 -7.91 20.07
C VAL A 171 0.35 -8.58 20.40
N ALA A 172 1.33 -8.44 19.50
CA ALA A 172 2.67 -9.00 19.71
C ALA A 172 3.38 -8.34 20.89
N GLN A 173 3.29 -7.00 21.00
CA GLN A 173 3.86 -6.25 22.13
C GLN A 173 3.25 -6.67 23.46
N LEU A 174 1.93 -6.74 23.58
CA LEU A 174 1.25 -7.12 24.81
C LEU A 174 1.58 -8.55 25.23
N LYS A 175 1.61 -9.50 24.27
CA LYS A 175 2.04 -10.89 24.56
C LYS A 175 3.49 -10.97 24.98
N LEU A 176 4.37 -10.17 24.36
CA LEU A 176 5.79 -10.12 24.73
C LEU A 176 5.96 -9.55 26.15
N ILE A 177 5.26 -8.48 26.49
CA ILE A 177 5.27 -7.90 27.85
C ILE A 177 4.88 -8.95 28.91
N GLU A 178 3.77 -9.66 28.69
CA GLU A 178 3.33 -10.72 29.61
C GLU A 178 4.39 -11.81 29.80
N LEU A 179 5.02 -12.21 28.72
CA LEU A 179 6.06 -13.24 28.74
C LEU A 179 7.34 -12.77 29.42
N LEU A 180 7.75 -11.51 29.17
CA LEU A 180 8.91 -10.89 29.84
C LEU A 180 8.71 -10.75 31.34
N ILE A 181 7.48 -10.37 31.78
CA ILE A 181 7.14 -10.32 33.21
C ILE A 181 7.24 -11.72 33.83
N LYS A 182 6.66 -12.74 33.20
CA LYS A 182 6.74 -14.14 33.64
C LYS A 182 8.17 -14.65 33.72
N ASN A 183 9.03 -14.25 32.80
CA ASN A 183 10.42 -14.66 32.71
C ASN A 183 11.35 -13.80 33.62
N GLY A 184 10.79 -12.90 34.43
CA GLY A 184 11.55 -12.07 35.35
C GLY A 184 12.47 -11.03 34.68
N LYS A 185 12.04 -10.46 33.55
CA LYS A 185 12.77 -9.46 32.75
C LYS A 185 12.07 -8.09 32.78
N PRO A 186 12.01 -7.42 33.98
CA PRO A 186 11.24 -6.19 34.14
C PRO A 186 11.69 -5.03 33.26
N SER A 187 13.01 -4.87 33.05
CA SER A 187 13.55 -3.75 32.26
C SER A 187 13.07 -3.80 30.80
N ASN A 188 13.02 -5.00 30.23
CA ASN A 188 12.50 -5.17 28.85
C ASN A 188 10.99 -4.95 28.80
N ALA A 189 10.24 -5.44 29.80
CA ALA A 189 8.81 -5.21 29.89
C ALA A 189 8.46 -3.71 30.01
N ILE A 190 9.21 -2.96 30.83
CA ILE A 190 9.07 -1.51 30.95
C ILE A 190 9.28 -0.84 29.58
N HIS A 191 10.34 -1.20 28.87
CA HIS A 191 10.64 -0.63 27.54
C HIS A 191 9.45 -0.74 26.59
N TYR A 192 8.89 -1.94 26.42
CA TYR A 192 7.74 -2.13 25.53
C TYR A 192 6.45 -1.46 26.04
N MET A 193 6.23 -1.40 27.35
CA MET A 193 5.10 -0.65 27.91
C MET A 193 5.22 0.85 27.62
N GLU A 194 6.43 1.42 27.73
CA GLU A 194 6.65 2.83 27.41
C GLU A 194 6.46 3.11 25.92
N THR A 195 6.87 2.19 25.05
CA THR A 195 6.62 2.27 23.62
C THR A 195 5.11 2.32 23.33
N ILE A 196 4.32 1.40 23.89
CA ILE A 196 2.85 1.42 23.72
C ILE A 196 2.26 2.78 24.11
N ARG A 197 2.71 3.37 25.22
CA ARG A 197 2.21 4.67 25.68
C ARG A 197 2.52 5.82 24.73
N GLN A 198 3.64 5.76 24.03
CA GLN A 198 4.04 6.78 23.05
C GLN A 198 3.23 6.68 21.76
N VAL A 199 2.82 5.48 21.41
CA VAL A 199 2.20 5.14 20.13
C VAL A 199 0.69 5.31 20.15
N LEU A 200 0.02 4.83 21.21
CA LEU A 200 -1.43 4.88 21.30
C LEU A 200 -1.89 6.26 21.77
N PRO A 201 -2.53 7.05 20.89
CA PRO A 201 -2.96 8.41 21.22
C PRO A 201 -4.09 8.43 22.23
N GLN A 202 -4.96 7.42 22.21
CA GLN A 202 -6.06 7.27 23.14
C GLN A 202 -6.14 5.85 23.67
N LEU A 203 -6.15 5.71 24.98
CA LEU A 203 -6.40 4.44 25.64
C LEU A 203 -7.87 4.33 26.05
N PRO A 204 -8.48 3.14 26.02
CA PRO A 204 -9.85 2.93 26.48
C PRO A 204 -10.06 3.48 27.89
N GLU A 205 -11.25 4.02 28.17
CA GLU A 205 -11.61 4.58 29.48
C GLU A 205 -11.31 3.56 30.60
N GLY A 206 -10.65 4.02 31.66
CA GLY A 206 -10.24 3.18 32.81
C GLY A 206 -9.07 2.25 32.58
N SER A 207 -8.52 2.16 31.37
CA SER A 207 -7.34 1.30 31.09
C SER A 207 -6.03 1.97 31.52
N LEU A 208 -5.95 3.29 31.52
CA LEU A 208 -4.76 4.05 31.86
C LEU A 208 -4.28 3.79 33.28
N ASP A 209 -5.19 3.78 34.28
CA ASP A 209 -4.84 3.52 35.68
C ASP A 209 -4.28 2.11 35.87
N ILE A 210 -4.84 1.13 35.17
CA ILE A 210 -4.38 -0.26 35.22
C ILE A 210 -3.00 -0.39 34.59
N PHE A 211 -2.78 0.28 33.46
CA PHE A 211 -1.49 0.33 32.77
C PHE A 211 -0.42 0.97 33.66
N GLN A 212 -0.69 2.14 34.25
CA GLN A 212 0.20 2.86 35.15
C GLN A 212 0.53 2.03 36.38
N ASN A 213 -0.45 1.37 37.00
CA ASN A 213 -0.22 0.48 38.14
C ASN A 213 0.75 -0.67 37.78
N SER A 214 0.59 -1.29 36.60
CA SER A 214 1.53 -2.33 36.15
C SER A 214 2.95 -1.78 36.01
N LEU A 215 3.09 -0.62 35.38
CA LEU A 215 4.37 0.04 35.14
C LEU A 215 5.06 0.45 36.44
N GLU A 216 4.34 1.05 37.41
CA GLU A 216 4.86 1.40 38.73
C GLU A 216 5.35 0.17 39.51
N LEU A 217 4.62 -0.94 39.46
CA LEU A 217 5.02 -2.17 40.10
C LEU A 217 6.33 -2.72 39.48
N LEU A 218 6.52 -2.60 38.18
CA LEU A 218 7.76 -2.98 37.50
C LEU A 218 8.92 -2.08 37.92
N TYR A 219 8.73 -0.76 37.94
CA TYR A 219 9.77 0.18 38.41
C TYR A 219 10.18 -0.03 39.87
N ASN A 220 9.23 -0.43 40.71
CA ASN A 220 9.48 -0.73 42.14
C ASN A 220 10.03 -2.15 42.38
N GLY A 221 10.40 -2.90 41.33
CA GLY A 221 10.95 -4.25 41.42
C GLY A 221 9.93 -5.33 41.79
N ASN A 222 8.63 -5.03 41.80
CA ASN A 222 7.55 -5.97 42.12
C ASN A 222 7.04 -6.71 40.84
N THR A 223 7.99 -7.31 40.11
CA THR A 223 7.71 -7.91 38.77
C THR A 223 6.56 -8.93 38.78
N GLU A 224 6.53 -9.82 39.79
CA GLU A 224 5.45 -10.82 39.87
C GLU A 224 4.07 -10.20 40.07
N LYS A 225 3.99 -9.13 40.88
CA LYS A 225 2.71 -8.44 41.13
C LYS A 225 2.24 -7.62 39.92
N SER A 226 3.13 -7.19 39.04
CA SER A 226 2.78 -6.42 37.84
C SER A 226 2.09 -7.25 36.77
N TYR A 227 2.18 -8.58 36.84
CA TYR A 227 1.57 -9.48 35.84
C TYR A 227 0.06 -9.35 35.73
N VAL A 228 -0.65 -9.30 36.86
CA VAL A 228 -2.13 -9.23 36.85
C VAL A 228 -2.63 -7.92 36.23
N PRO A 229 -2.14 -6.73 36.63
CA PRO A 229 -2.51 -5.48 35.93
C PRO A 229 -2.14 -5.49 34.45
N ALA A 230 -0.97 -6.01 34.05
CA ALA A 230 -0.60 -6.12 32.64
C ALA A 230 -1.59 -6.99 31.86
N LEU A 231 -1.97 -8.14 32.39
CA LEU A 231 -2.98 -9.02 31.77
C LEU A 231 -4.37 -8.37 31.70
N MET A 232 -4.77 -7.60 32.73
CA MET A 232 -6.01 -6.85 32.72
C MET A 232 -6.01 -5.78 31.62
N PHE A 233 -4.90 -5.04 31.49
CA PHE A 233 -4.71 -4.08 30.42
C PHE A 233 -4.81 -4.76 29.04
N HIS A 234 -4.07 -5.83 28.82
CA HIS A 234 -4.14 -6.61 27.58
C HIS A 234 -5.58 -7.01 27.24
N ASN A 235 -6.36 -7.48 28.22
CA ASN A 235 -7.75 -7.88 27.98
C ASN A 235 -8.66 -6.70 27.63
N LEU A 236 -8.43 -5.52 28.19
CA LEU A 236 -9.15 -4.31 27.81
C LEU A 236 -8.83 -3.88 26.38
N MET A 237 -7.56 -4.00 25.97
CA MET A 237 -7.15 -3.63 24.62
C MET A 237 -7.79 -4.49 23.53
N LYS A 238 -8.25 -5.71 23.83
CA LYS A 238 -8.90 -6.61 22.85
C LYS A 238 -10.15 -6.04 22.19
N SER A 239 -10.79 -5.04 22.81
CA SER A 239 -11.97 -4.36 22.23
C SER A 239 -11.62 -3.27 21.23
N THR A 240 -10.36 -2.86 21.15
CA THR A 240 -9.90 -1.76 20.29
C THR A 240 -9.72 -2.19 18.85
N SER A 241 -9.86 -1.23 17.92
CA SER A 241 -9.52 -1.41 16.49
C SER A 241 -8.07 -1.84 16.31
N TYR A 242 -7.15 -1.19 16.99
CA TYR A 242 -5.70 -1.53 17.00
C TYR A 242 -5.40 -2.99 17.31
N TYR A 243 -6.09 -3.54 18.32
CA TYR A 243 -5.91 -4.96 18.67
C TYR A 243 -6.46 -5.89 17.59
N LYS A 244 -7.62 -5.54 17.00
CA LYS A 244 -8.23 -6.32 15.94
C LYS A 244 -7.36 -6.31 14.69
N ALA A 245 -6.87 -5.14 14.27
CA ALA A 245 -5.93 -5.02 13.17
C ALA A 245 -4.66 -5.86 13.42
N GLY A 246 -4.03 -5.71 14.59
CA GLY A 246 -2.85 -6.50 14.94
C GLY A 246 -3.09 -8.02 14.97
N ILE A 247 -4.30 -8.49 15.30
CA ILE A 247 -4.63 -9.93 15.19
C ILE A 247 -4.74 -10.36 13.73
N THR A 248 -5.34 -9.56 12.87
CA THR A 248 -5.46 -9.84 11.44
C THR A 248 -4.09 -9.98 10.78
N GLU A 249 -3.18 -9.06 11.07
CA GLU A 249 -1.79 -9.10 10.60
C GLU A 249 -1.02 -10.36 11.06
N LEU A 250 -1.27 -10.85 12.27
CA LEU A 250 -0.60 -12.03 12.82
C LEU A 250 -1.23 -13.38 12.44
N ARG A 251 -2.46 -13.39 11.95
CA ARG A 251 -3.23 -14.62 11.69
C ARG A 251 -3.83 -14.68 10.29
N GLY A 252 -3.93 -13.54 9.59
CA GLY A 252 -4.81 -13.39 8.45
C GLY A 252 -6.24 -13.02 8.87
N THR A 253 -7.14 -12.89 7.90
CA THR A 253 -8.51 -12.41 8.08
C THR A 253 -9.31 -13.18 9.14
N ASP A 254 -10.36 -12.58 9.68
CA ASP A 254 -11.29 -13.10 10.71
C ASP A 254 -12.14 -14.31 10.28
N SER A 255 -11.68 -15.09 9.33
CA SER A 255 -12.26 -16.40 9.01
C SER A 255 -12.12 -17.34 10.22
N PRO A 256 -13.09 -18.24 10.51
CA PRO A 256 -12.96 -19.25 11.54
C PRO A 256 -11.67 -20.09 11.46
N ILE A 257 -11.06 -20.12 10.27
CA ILE A 257 -9.80 -20.78 9.96
C ILE A 257 -8.77 -19.70 9.58
N ALA A 258 -8.49 -18.79 10.47
CA ALA A 258 -7.48 -17.75 10.33
C ALA A 258 -6.38 -18.09 9.28
N SER A 259 -6.63 -17.73 8.02
CA SER A 259 -5.76 -18.07 6.88
C SER A 259 -6.02 -17.11 5.71
N VAL A 260 -4.97 -16.74 5.02
CA VAL A 260 -5.02 -15.83 3.88
C VAL A 260 -4.97 -16.64 2.58
N PRO A 261 -5.79 -16.35 1.57
CA PRO A 261 -5.64 -16.93 0.24
C PRO A 261 -4.34 -16.42 -0.41
N ILE A 262 -3.82 -17.21 -1.35
CA ILE A 262 -2.70 -16.78 -2.18
C ILE A 262 -3.29 -15.98 -3.35
N TYR A 263 -3.07 -14.69 -3.35
CA TYR A 263 -3.62 -13.79 -4.36
C TYR A 263 -2.87 -13.83 -5.68
N ARG A 264 -1.60 -14.22 -5.69
CA ARG A 264 -0.67 -14.08 -6.81
C ARG A 264 -0.30 -15.41 -7.44
N PHE A 265 0.05 -15.35 -8.72
CA PHE A 265 0.72 -16.47 -9.37
C PHE A 265 2.13 -16.64 -8.79
N ILE A 266 2.47 -17.88 -8.42
CA ILE A 266 3.77 -18.17 -7.79
C ILE A 266 4.84 -18.41 -8.84
N SER A 267 4.48 -19.09 -9.94
CA SER A 267 5.45 -19.54 -10.93
C SER A 267 5.19 -19.00 -12.34
N THR A 268 4.01 -18.44 -12.58
CA THR A 268 3.62 -18.02 -13.94
C THR A 268 3.80 -16.52 -14.11
N VAL A 269 4.42 -16.15 -15.20
CA VAL A 269 4.56 -14.76 -15.64
C VAL A 269 4.05 -14.62 -17.05
N LEU A 270 3.48 -13.47 -17.36
CA LEU A 270 3.19 -13.10 -18.74
C LEU A 270 4.51 -13.00 -19.51
N PRO A 271 4.66 -13.70 -20.65
CA PRO A 271 5.86 -13.53 -21.43
C PRO A 271 5.98 -12.07 -21.84
N ALA A 272 7.17 -11.63 -21.83
CA ALA A 272 7.52 -10.42 -22.51
C ALA A 272 7.28 -10.63 -24.00
N SER A 273 6.13 -10.21 -24.46
CA SER A 273 5.82 -10.39 -25.86
C SER A 273 6.80 -9.59 -26.71
N ASP A 274 7.45 -10.26 -27.67
CA ASP A 274 8.01 -9.58 -28.85
C ASP A 274 6.91 -8.77 -29.59
N GLU A 275 5.65 -8.89 -29.19
CA GLU A 275 4.47 -8.22 -29.72
C GLU A 275 4.32 -6.77 -29.25
N LEU A 276 5.04 -6.29 -28.22
CA LEU A 276 5.23 -4.84 -28.02
C LEU A 276 5.83 -4.13 -29.26
N ALA A 277 6.43 -4.92 -30.19
CA ALA A 277 6.86 -4.42 -31.50
C ALA A 277 5.72 -4.20 -32.50
N GLN A 278 4.52 -4.68 -32.22
CA GLN A 278 3.32 -4.40 -32.99
C GLN A 278 2.30 -3.77 -32.03
N ILE A 279 2.34 -2.46 -31.90
CA ILE A 279 1.25 -1.67 -31.32
C ILE A 279 0.10 -1.72 -32.35
N PRO A 280 -0.85 -2.67 -32.27
CA PRO A 280 -1.81 -2.85 -33.35
C PRO A 280 -2.96 -1.84 -33.27
N ASN A 281 -3.18 -1.21 -32.12
CA ASN A 281 -4.23 -0.23 -31.91
C ASN A 281 -3.64 1.03 -31.30
N ILE A 282 -3.36 2.01 -32.15
CA ILE A 282 -3.22 3.38 -31.67
C ILE A 282 -4.60 3.79 -31.17
N LEU A 283 -4.77 3.91 -29.87
CA LEU A 283 -5.95 4.55 -29.28
C LEU A 283 -6.10 5.91 -29.91
N THR A 284 -7.24 6.15 -30.51
CA THR A 284 -7.50 7.43 -31.20
C THR A 284 -8.42 8.26 -30.31
N PHE A 285 -7.87 9.31 -29.72
CA PHE A 285 -8.66 10.28 -28.96
C PHE A 285 -9.22 11.34 -29.90
N THR A 286 -10.50 11.67 -29.72
CA THR A 286 -11.15 12.75 -30.46
C THR A 286 -11.38 13.93 -29.52
N THR A 287 -10.95 15.12 -29.93
CA THR A 287 -11.21 16.35 -29.18
C THR A 287 -12.70 16.65 -29.14
N VAL A 288 -13.28 16.71 -27.95
CA VAL A 288 -14.71 16.99 -27.71
C VAL A 288 -14.95 18.30 -26.93
N THR A 289 -13.91 19.08 -26.67
CA THR A 289 -13.95 20.30 -25.85
C THR A 289 -15.03 21.28 -26.30
N ASP A 290 -15.17 21.49 -27.60
CA ASP A 290 -16.16 22.44 -28.17
C ASP A 290 -17.62 22.01 -28.00
N VAL A 291 -17.87 20.71 -27.81
CA VAL A 291 -19.22 20.14 -27.68
C VAL A 291 -19.56 19.75 -26.25
N SER A 292 -18.55 19.57 -25.40
CA SER A 292 -18.71 19.17 -23.99
C SER A 292 -18.99 20.32 -23.03
N GLY A 293 -18.84 21.59 -23.46
CA GLY A 293 -18.98 22.76 -22.58
C GLY A 293 -17.74 23.11 -21.77
N LEU A 294 -16.62 22.39 -21.91
CA LEU A 294 -15.36 22.65 -21.24
C LEU A 294 -14.68 23.90 -21.85
N THR A 295 -15.07 25.08 -21.41
CA THR A 295 -14.50 26.33 -21.90
C THR A 295 -13.78 27.09 -20.79
N ILE A 296 -12.47 27.24 -20.93
CA ILE A 296 -11.66 28.11 -20.06
C ILE A 296 -11.65 29.50 -20.67
N ILE A 297 -12.27 30.45 -19.98
CA ILE A 297 -12.40 31.85 -20.41
C ILE A 297 -11.32 32.68 -19.71
N PRO A 298 -10.42 33.37 -20.43
CA PRO A 298 -9.46 34.28 -19.82
C PRO A 298 -10.15 35.39 -19.00
N PRO A 299 -9.46 35.98 -17.99
CA PRO A 299 -10.06 36.98 -17.11
C PRO A 299 -10.56 38.24 -17.84
N ASP A 300 -9.94 38.62 -18.95
CA ASP A 300 -10.37 39.72 -19.79
C ASP A 300 -9.94 39.55 -21.27
N ASP A 301 -10.45 40.42 -22.13
CA ASP A 301 -10.20 40.41 -23.59
C ASP A 301 -8.76 40.80 -23.99
N SER A 302 -7.92 41.24 -23.03
CA SER A 302 -6.52 41.61 -23.28
C SER A 302 -5.58 40.41 -23.23
N PHE A 303 -6.10 39.19 -22.89
CA PHE A 303 -5.32 37.97 -22.81
C PHE A 303 -4.80 37.54 -24.20
N ASP A 304 -3.48 37.45 -24.34
CA ASP A 304 -2.87 36.86 -25.53
C ASP A 304 -2.95 35.32 -25.46
N LYS A 305 -3.71 34.73 -26.38
CA LYS A 305 -3.85 33.25 -26.47
C LYS A 305 -2.53 32.51 -26.74
N ASN A 306 -1.48 33.24 -27.12
CA ASN A 306 -0.12 32.71 -27.29
C ASN A 306 0.75 32.90 -26.04
N ASP A 307 0.19 33.37 -24.93
CA ASP A 307 0.92 33.55 -23.68
C ASP A 307 1.24 32.19 -23.03
N ASN A 308 2.50 31.84 -23.06
CA ASN A 308 3.00 30.60 -22.45
C ASN A 308 3.15 30.68 -20.92
N ASN A 309 2.73 31.80 -20.28
CA ASN A 309 2.81 32.01 -18.84
C ASN A 309 1.50 31.65 -18.09
N VAL A 310 0.77 30.67 -18.58
CA VAL A 310 -0.42 30.12 -17.93
C VAL A 310 -0.04 28.79 -17.29
N SER A 311 -0.38 28.63 -16.00
CA SER A 311 -0.27 27.37 -15.29
C SER A 311 -1.66 26.83 -15.00
N ILE A 312 -1.91 25.59 -15.34
CA ILE A 312 -3.19 24.93 -15.13
C ILE A 312 -2.96 23.70 -14.25
N ILE A 313 -3.76 23.56 -13.22
CA ILE A 313 -3.92 22.33 -12.45
C ILE A 313 -5.38 21.91 -12.49
N PHE A 314 -5.64 20.63 -12.34
CA PHE A 314 -6.99 20.11 -12.31
C PHE A 314 -7.07 18.86 -11.43
N THR A 315 -8.29 18.56 -10.97
CA THR A 315 -8.62 17.30 -10.30
C THR A 315 -10.01 16.86 -10.69
N LEU A 316 -10.24 15.55 -10.70
CA LEU A 316 -11.51 14.90 -11.00
C LEU A 316 -12.11 14.32 -9.73
N GLY A 317 -13.43 14.32 -9.64
CA GLY A 317 -14.18 13.67 -8.56
C GLY A 317 -15.67 13.92 -8.70
N ASP A 318 -16.49 12.98 -8.32
CA ASP A 318 -17.94 13.11 -8.23
C ASP A 318 -18.27 13.87 -6.93
N TYR A 319 -18.16 15.21 -6.96
CA TYR A 319 -18.29 16.03 -5.75
C TYR A 319 -19.76 16.25 -5.34
N ASP A 320 -20.73 16.08 -6.24
CA ASP A 320 -22.15 16.24 -5.93
C ASP A 320 -22.91 14.90 -5.78
N ALA A 321 -22.17 13.79 -5.89
CA ALA A 321 -22.64 12.41 -5.70
C ALA A 321 -23.76 12.00 -6.67
N ASP A 322 -23.71 12.49 -7.92
CA ASP A 322 -24.66 12.16 -8.96
C ASP A 322 -24.25 10.96 -9.83
N GLY A 323 -23.03 10.47 -9.68
CA GLY A 323 -22.45 9.32 -10.37
C GLY A 323 -21.61 9.67 -11.59
N ASP A 324 -21.53 10.93 -11.97
CA ASP A 324 -20.68 11.43 -13.05
C ASP A 324 -19.41 12.07 -12.49
N GLN A 325 -18.27 11.94 -13.17
CA GLN A 325 -17.02 12.57 -12.73
C GLN A 325 -17.01 14.05 -13.11
N ASP A 326 -16.88 14.90 -12.12
CA ASP A 326 -16.77 16.34 -12.25
C ASP A 326 -15.33 16.80 -12.37
N LEU A 327 -15.11 18.07 -12.70
CA LEU A 327 -13.79 18.62 -12.96
C LEU A 327 -13.59 19.98 -12.28
N LEU A 328 -12.61 20.06 -11.36
CA LEU A 328 -12.06 21.34 -10.94
C LEU A 328 -10.85 21.71 -11.80
N VAL A 329 -10.84 22.94 -12.31
CA VAL A 329 -9.67 23.53 -12.98
C VAL A 329 -9.29 24.82 -12.29
N SER A 330 -8.02 24.94 -11.87
CA SER A 330 -7.45 26.18 -11.38
C SER A 330 -6.41 26.69 -12.37
N THR A 331 -6.58 27.91 -12.84
CA THR A 331 -5.75 28.52 -13.87
C THR A 331 -5.06 29.78 -13.33
N TRP A 332 -3.74 29.76 -13.30
CA TRP A 332 -2.92 30.90 -12.93
C TRP A 332 -2.47 31.68 -14.18
N PHE A 333 -2.84 32.95 -14.25
CA PHE A 333 -2.43 33.88 -15.30
C PHE A 333 -1.29 34.76 -14.78
N ALA A 334 -0.04 34.38 -15.03
CA ALA A 334 1.14 35.01 -14.44
C ALA A 334 1.26 36.50 -14.78
N ASN A 335 0.97 36.90 -16.03
CA ASN A 335 1.03 38.29 -16.46
C ASN A 335 0.00 39.20 -15.78
N MET A 336 -1.11 38.64 -15.32
CA MET A 336 -2.17 39.34 -14.61
C MET A 336 -2.07 39.15 -13.09
N ASN A 337 -1.17 38.30 -12.62
CA ASN A 337 -1.01 37.92 -11.21
C ASN A 337 -2.35 37.53 -10.57
N THR A 338 -3.13 36.72 -11.28
CA THR A 338 -4.47 36.31 -10.83
C THR A 338 -4.71 34.83 -11.06
N ASN A 339 -5.47 34.22 -10.16
CA ASN A 339 -5.97 32.86 -10.26
C ASN A 339 -7.46 32.86 -10.64
N ARG A 340 -7.87 31.89 -11.42
CA ARG A 340 -9.28 31.65 -11.73
C ARG A 340 -9.62 30.18 -11.58
N HIS A 341 -10.69 29.92 -10.84
CA HIS A 341 -11.25 28.59 -10.66
C HIS A 341 -12.43 28.37 -11.59
N TYR A 342 -12.52 27.15 -12.11
CA TYR A 342 -13.67 26.61 -12.79
C TYR A 342 -14.04 25.32 -12.05
N LEU A 343 -15.29 25.18 -11.68
CA LEU A 343 -15.83 23.96 -11.14
C LEU A 343 -16.93 23.50 -12.09
N PHE A 344 -16.59 22.51 -12.90
CA PHE A 344 -17.47 21.97 -13.90
C PHE A 344 -18.24 20.77 -13.33
N THR A 345 -19.55 20.92 -13.18
CA THR A 345 -20.46 19.79 -12.98
C THR A 345 -20.65 19.07 -14.32
N ASN A 346 -20.56 17.76 -14.30
CA ASN A 346 -20.74 16.89 -15.46
C ASN A 346 -22.15 16.30 -15.46
N ASP A 347 -22.91 16.47 -16.51
CA ASP A 347 -24.18 15.78 -16.75
C ASP A 347 -24.03 14.95 -18.02
N HIS A 348 -23.65 13.67 -17.87
CA HIS A 348 -23.49 12.72 -18.96
C HIS A 348 -22.56 13.20 -20.09
N GLY A 349 -21.44 13.85 -19.74
CA GLY A 349 -20.45 14.39 -20.67
C GLY A 349 -20.68 15.84 -21.10
N LEU A 350 -21.68 16.52 -20.52
CA LEU A 350 -21.91 17.95 -20.69
C LEU A 350 -21.52 18.71 -19.42
N PHE A 351 -20.52 19.55 -19.53
CA PHE A 351 -19.94 20.28 -18.41
C PHE A 351 -20.50 21.71 -18.28
N SER A 352 -20.79 22.12 -17.05
CA SER A 352 -21.29 23.46 -16.72
C SER A 352 -20.49 24.07 -15.58
N ASP A 353 -19.92 25.26 -15.78
CA ASP A 353 -19.13 25.96 -14.77
C ASP A 353 -20.01 26.57 -13.69
N ILE A 354 -19.87 26.11 -12.45
CA ILE A 354 -20.57 26.62 -11.26
C ILE A 354 -19.64 27.31 -10.26
N ALA A 355 -18.37 27.56 -10.61
CA ALA A 355 -17.35 28.08 -9.68
C ALA A 355 -17.81 29.34 -8.92
N THR A 356 -18.56 30.24 -9.55
CA THR A 356 -19.05 31.47 -8.89
C THR A 356 -20.00 31.18 -7.73
N ALA A 357 -20.73 30.06 -7.76
CA ALA A 357 -21.67 29.65 -6.72
C ALA A 357 -21.03 28.70 -5.69
N SER A 358 -19.90 28.11 -6.03
CA SER A 358 -19.26 27.04 -5.23
C SER A 358 -18.64 27.51 -3.91
N GLY A 359 -18.31 28.81 -3.77
CA GLY A 359 -17.64 29.34 -2.57
C GLY A 359 -16.11 29.19 -2.59
N ILE A 360 -15.51 28.61 -3.63
CA ILE A 360 -14.06 28.53 -3.80
C ILE A 360 -13.55 29.91 -4.24
N THR A 361 -13.02 30.70 -3.28
CA THR A 361 -12.65 32.10 -3.52
C THR A 361 -11.28 32.44 -2.95
N HIS A 362 -10.26 32.54 -3.79
CA HIS A 362 -8.96 33.13 -3.45
C HIS A 362 -8.22 33.52 -4.74
N SER A 363 -7.20 34.36 -4.61
CA SER A 363 -6.47 34.91 -5.77
C SER A 363 -5.03 34.43 -5.88
N ALA A 364 -4.51 33.73 -4.87
CA ALA A 364 -3.16 33.23 -4.90
C ALA A 364 -3.05 31.98 -5.81
N ARG A 365 -1.85 31.74 -6.32
CA ARG A 365 -1.59 30.62 -7.24
C ARG A 365 -1.73 29.28 -6.55
N ASP A 366 -2.57 28.41 -7.08
CA ASP A 366 -2.63 27.02 -6.71
C ASP A 366 -1.53 26.23 -7.40
N LEU A 367 -1.02 25.22 -6.70
CA LEU A 367 0.07 24.36 -7.16
C LEU A 367 -0.40 22.93 -7.37
N PHE A 368 -1.38 22.48 -6.56
CA PHE A 368 -1.96 21.15 -6.63
C PHE A 368 -3.41 21.19 -6.12
N ALA A 369 -4.24 20.26 -6.58
CA ALA A 369 -5.64 20.12 -6.19
C ALA A 369 -5.99 18.64 -6.01
N LEU A 370 -6.79 18.32 -4.98
CA LEU A 370 -7.21 16.97 -4.66
C LEU A 370 -8.61 16.96 -4.07
N PHE A 371 -9.50 16.09 -4.58
CA PHE A 371 -10.76 15.75 -3.95
C PHE A 371 -10.60 14.54 -3.02
N ALA A 372 -11.16 14.60 -1.82
CA ALA A 372 -11.22 13.50 -0.86
C ALA A 372 -12.35 13.73 0.17
N ASP A 373 -13.03 12.69 0.59
CA ASP A 373 -13.98 12.75 1.72
C ASP A 373 -13.20 12.60 3.03
N TYR A 374 -12.65 13.71 3.55
CA TYR A 374 -11.77 13.66 4.73
C TYR A 374 -12.52 13.47 6.04
N ASP A 375 -13.83 13.75 6.09
CA ASP A 375 -14.63 13.63 7.32
C ASP A 375 -15.71 12.53 7.26
N ASN A 376 -15.64 11.68 6.23
CA ASN A 376 -16.51 10.51 6.03
C ASN A 376 -18.01 10.86 5.98
N ASP A 377 -18.37 12.04 5.45
CA ASP A 377 -19.78 12.44 5.31
C ASP A 377 -20.41 12.02 3.98
N GLY A 378 -19.64 11.39 3.10
CA GLY A 378 -20.05 10.86 1.80
C GLY A 378 -19.97 11.86 0.65
N TYR A 379 -19.45 13.06 0.87
CA TYR A 379 -19.22 14.06 -0.16
C TYR A 379 -17.73 14.37 -0.28
N LEU A 380 -17.24 14.49 -1.52
CA LEU A 380 -15.83 14.83 -1.74
C LEU A 380 -15.55 16.28 -1.37
N ASP A 381 -14.63 16.48 -0.44
CA ASP A 381 -14.06 17.75 -0.03
C ASP A 381 -12.91 18.14 -0.95
N LEU A 382 -12.43 19.38 -0.86
CA LEU A 382 -11.38 19.89 -1.72
C LEU A 382 -10.18 20.37 -0.91
N PHE A 383 -9.01 19.81 -1.21
CA PHE A 383 -7.73 20.31 -0.74
C PHE A 383 -6.96 21.00 -1.88
N LEU A 384 -6.44 22.19 -1.60
CA LEU A 384 -5.63 22.96 -2.53
C LEU A 384 -4.30 23.31 -1.87
N THR A 385 -3.19 22.96 -2.50
CA THR A 385 -1.90 23.57 -2.13
C THR A 385 -1.75 24.92 -2.84
N ASN A 386 -1.26 25.91 -2.12
CA ASN A 386 -1.35 27.28 -2.58
C ASN A 386 -0.15 28.13 -2.12
N THR A 387 0.32 29.06 -2.96
CA THR A 387 1.46 29.94 -2.63
C THR A 387 1.22 30.91 -1.46
N SER A 388 0.00 30.99 -0.94
CA SER A 388 -0.34 31.79 0.26
C SER A 388 -0.72 30.93 1.48
N GLY A 389 -0.51 29.63 1.41
CA GLY A 389 -0.88 28.62 2.40
C GLY A 389 -1.99 27.70 1.91
N ASN A 390 -1.85 26.40 2.21
CA ASN A 390 -2.77 25.36 1.78
C ASN A 390 -4.19 25.60 2.30
N LYS A 391 -5.18 25.10 1.59
CA LYS A 391 -6.60 25.35 1.86
C LYS A 391 -7.38 24.04 1.82
N LEU A 392 -8.11 23.77 2.89
CA LEU A 392 -9.09 22.69 2.96
C LEU A 392 -10.48 23.30 2.92
N TYR A 393 -11.28 22.86 1.97
CA TYR A 393 -12.67 23.26 1.83
C TYR A 393 -13.57 22.06 2.07
N LYS A 394 -14.49 22.20 3.03
CA LYS A 394 -15.53 21.20 3.26
C LYS A 394 -16.67 21.40 2.27
N ASN A 395 -17.11 20.30 1.65
CA ASN A 395 -18.31 20.25 0.83
C ASN A 395 -19.56 20.13 1.71
N SER A 396 -20.59 20.85 1.37
CA SER A 396 -21.87 20.79 2.09
C SER A 396 -22.87 19.78 1.49
N GLY A 397 -22.44 18.97 0.53
CA GLY A 397 -23.30 18.02 -0.19
C GLY A 397 -24.22 18.68 -1.23
N SER A 398 -24.02 19.96 -1.53
CA SER A 398 -24.81 20.71 -2.52
C SER A 398 -23.93 21.45 -3.54
N GLY A 399 -22.68 21.05 -3.72
CA GLY A 399 -21.70 21.75 -4.55
C GLY A 399 -21.22 23.09 -3.98
N SER A 400 -21.50 23.35 -2.68
CA SER A 400 -21.01 24.54 -1.97
C SER A 400 -19.88 24.17 -1.04
N PHE A 401 -18.73 24.78 -1.23
CA PHE A 401 -17.50 24.54 -0.48
C PHE A 401 -17.25 25.66 0.54
N HIS A 402 -16.93 25.27 1.76
CA HIS A 402 -16.65 26.19 2.87
C HIS A 402 -15.22 26.02 3.37
N LEU A 403 -14.44 27.09 3.39
CA LEU A 403 -13.06 27.05 3.87
C LEU A 403 -13.02 26.67 5.36
N VAL A 404 -12.31 25.59 5.69
CA VAL A 404 -12.09 25.10 7.05
C VAL A 404 -10.78 25.69 7.58
N SER A 405 -10.85 26.87 8.20
CA SER A 405 -9.66 27.65 8.63
C SER A 405 -8.97 27.11 9.90
N THR A 406 -9.57 26.16 10.60
CA THR A 406 -9.11 25.67 11.92
C THR A 406 -8.68 24.21 11.91
N ALA A 407 -8.85 23.50 10.81
CA ALA A 407 -8.56 22.08 10.73
C ALA A 407 -7.08 21.75 10.86
N MET A 408 -6.20 22.66 10.48
CA MET A 408 -4.75 22.47 10.45
C MET A 408 -4.01 23.57 11.20
N ASP A 409 -2.89 23.23 11.83
CA ASP A 409 -1.99 24.20 12.45
C ASP A 409 -1.48 25.20 11.38
N SER A 410 -1.39 26.49 11.75
CA SER A 410 -1.01 27.62 10.89
C SER A 410 0.43 27.58 10.37
N ARG A 411 1.18 26.52 10.62
CA ARG A 411 2.58 26.31 10.19
C ARG A 411 2.72 25.55 8.87
N ILE A 412 1.68 25.51 8.04
CA ILE A 412 1.74 24.86 6.74
C ILE A 412 2.70 25.67 5.86
N ASP A 413 3.81 25.04 5.47
CA ASP A 413 4.80 25.64 4.59
C ASP A 413 4.16 26.02 3.23
N PHE A 414 4.54 27.21 2.75
CA PHE A 414 4.15 27.69 1.44
C PHE A 414 4.92 26.89 0.37
N ASN A 415 4.29 26.65 -0.78
CA ASN A 415 4.84 25.90 -1.92
C ASN A 415 4.88 24.36 -1.72
N SER A 416 3.77 23.78 -1.37
CA SER A 416 3.59 22.32 -1.41
C SER A 416 3.35 21.85 -2.85
N ALA A 417 4.16 20.91 -3.34
CA ALA A 417 4.13 20.48 -4.74
C ALA A 417 3.02 19.46 -5.03
N ALA A 418 2.74 18.57 -4.07
CA ALA A 418 1.72 17.52 -4.17
C ALA A 418 1.18 17.19 -2.77
N ALA A 419 0.07 16.48 -2.72
CA ALA A 419 -0.49 15.94 -1.49
C ALA A 419 -1.28 14.67 -1.78
N VAL A 420 -1.41 13.79 -0.79
CA VAL A 420 -2.24 12.59 -0.86
C VAL A 420 -3.04 12.43 0.41
N PHE A 421 -4.28 11.98 0.27
CA PHE A 421 -5.09 11.48 1.36
C PHE A 421 -5.10 9.95 1.32
N ALA A 422 -4.79 9.32 2.44
CA ALA A 422 -4.82 7.87 2.59
C ALA A 422 -5.06 7.50 4.05
N ASP A 423 -5.73 6.40 4.31
CA ASP A 423 -5.89 5.84 5.66
C ASP A 423 -4.59 5.13 6.05
N LEU A 424 -3.62 5.89 6.59
CA LEU A 424 -2.26 5.42 6.86
C LEU A 424 -2.13 4.64 8.18
N ASP A 425 -3.11 4.72 9.06
CA ASP A 425 -3.12 3.99 10.33
C ASP A 425 -4.25 2.96 10.45
N LEU A 426 -5.04 2.80 9.39
CA LEU A 426 -6.16 1.88 9.26
C LEU A 426 -7.26 2.10 10.34
N GLU A 427 -7.47 3.36 10.73
CA GLU A 427 -8.54 3.76 11.65
C GLU A 427 -9.88 4.03 10.93
N GLY A 428 -9.86 4.11 9.60
CA GLY A 428 -11.04 4.33 8.74
C GLY A 428 -11.29 5.79 8.41
N ASP A 429 -10.34 6.67 8.68
CA ASP A 429 -10.34 8.08 8.24
C ASP A 429 -9.09 8.39 7.40
N LEU A 430 -9.16 9.45 6.60
CA LEU A 430 -8.09 9.78 5.67
C LEU A 430 -7.09 10.74 6.31
N ASP A 431 -5.85 10.28 6.49
CA ASP A 431 -4.69 11.09 6.83
C ASP A 431 -4.19 11.89 5.63
N LEU A 432 -3.44 12.95 5.88
CA LEU A 432 -2.93 13.83 4.81
C LEU A 432 -1.41 13.92 4.83
N PHE A 433 -0.77 13.45 3.78
CA PHE A 433 0.64 13.70 3.52
C PHE A 433 0.80 14.86 2.53
N ILE A 434 1.70 15.81 2.85
CA ILE A 434 1.97 16.99 2.03
C ILE A 434 3.44 17.00 1.64
N ALA A 435 3.70 16.93 0.35
CA ALA A 435 5.02 17.08 -0.27
C ALA A 435 5.39 18.57 -0.37
N THR A 436 6.52 18.97 0.22
CA THR A 436 6.91 20.37 0.31
C THR A 436 8.28 20.66 -0.34
N GLU A 437 8.63 21.95 -0.46
CA GLU A 437 9.98 22.37 -0.88
C GLU A 437 11.04 22.17 0.21
N SER A 438 10.64 21.79 1.43
CA SER A 438 11.55 21.60 2.58
C SER A 438 11.32 20.25 3.26
N GLU A 439 10.87 20.23 4.51
CA GLU A 439 10.48 19.03 5.25
C GLU A 439 9.04 18.67 4.91
N ASN A 440 8.78 17.45 4.44
CA ASN A 440 7.43 16.95 4.20
C ASN A 440 6.62 16.90 5.49
N GLN A 441 5.31 16.97 5.38
CA GLN A 441 4.40 17.00 6.52
C GLN A 441 3.43 15.82 6.44
N LEU A 442 3.20 15.17 7.56
CA LEU A 442 2.15 14.15 7.72
C LEU A 442 1.19 14.59 8.82
N TYR A 443 -0.05 14.69 8.47
CA TYR A 443 -1.14 15.05 9.36
C TYR A 443 -2.06 13.86 9.58
N ARG A 444 -2.14 13.40 10.82
CA ARG A 444 -3.14 12.40 11.22
C ARG A 444 -4.49 13.08 11.39
N ASN A 445 -5.51 12.49 10.81
CA ASN A 445 -6.90 12.86 11.04
C ASN A 445 -7.32 12.46 12.46
N ASN A 446 -8.09 13.31 13.15
CA ASN A 446 -8.57 13.02 14.50
C ASN A 446 -10.05 12.61 14.51
N SER A 447 -10.68 12.37 13.35
CA SER A 447 -12.11 12.05 13.16
C SER A 447 -13.08 13.08 13.76
N ASP A 448 -12.60 14.26 14.15
CA ASP A 448 -13.41 15.36 14.71
C ASP A 448 -13.37 16.64 13.85
N GLY A 449 -12.86 16.50 12.62
CA GLY A 449 -12.65 17.60 11.68
C GLY A 449 -11.35 18.37 11.91
N THR A 450 -10.45 17.87 12.77
CA THR A 450 -9.12 18.45 13.01
C THR A 450 -8.01 17.46 12.65
N PHE A 451 -6.80 17.99 12.45
CA PHE A 451 -5.62 17.21 12.12
C PHE A 451 -4.48 17.46 13.12
N THR A 452 -3.68 16.44 13.39
CA THR A 452 -2.48 16.52 14.23
C THR A 452 -1.24 16.23 13.39
N GLU A 453 -0.28 17.18 13.36
CA GLU A 453 0.99 16.97 12.66
C GLU A 453 1.83 15.91 13.38
N ILE A 454 2.20 14.84 12.68
CA ILE A 454 2.96 13.70 13.23
C ILE A 454 4.21 13.35 12.41
N GLY A 455 4.51 14.04 11.31
CA GLY A 455 5.56 13.69 10.36
C GLY A 455 6.96 13.49 10.97
N LYS A 456 7.32 14.31 11.98
CA LYS A 456 8.57 14.14 12.71
C LYS A 456 8.60 12.89 13.59
N ASN A 457 7.48 12.56 14.19
CA ASN A 457 7.37 11.37 15.04
C ASN A 457 7.31 10.09 14.19
N ALA A 458 6.73 10.21 13.00
CA ALA A 458 6.63 9.14 12.01
C ALA A 458 7.93 8.92 11.21
N ASP A 459 8.89 9.84 11.30
CA ASP A 459 10.17 9.86 10.55
C ASP A 459 9.99 9.92 9.02
N VAL A 460 8.95 10.64 8.55
CA VAL A 460 8.62 10.79 7.11
C VAL A 460 8.85 12.22 6.57
N THR A 461 9.51 13.08 7.35
CA THR A 461 9.77 14.46 6.91
C THR A 461 10.77 14.57 5.77
N GLY A 462 11.50 13.51 5.50
CA GLY A 462 12.45 13.43 4.42
C GLY A 462 13.75 14.23 4.63
N ALA A 463 14.56 14.30 3.60
CA ALA A 463 15.68 15.21 3.53
C ALA A 463 15.16 16.63 3.24
N SER A 464 15.88 17.67 3.70
CA SER A 464 15.51 19.09 3.38
C SER A 464 15.80 19.42 1.91
N VAL A 465 15.18 18.68 0.99
CA VAL A 465 15.23 18.87 -0.47
C VAL A 465 13.80 18.99 -0.99
N PRO A 466 13.57 19.77 -2.05
CA PRO A 466 12.25 19.90 -2.62
C PRO A 466 11.69 18.55 -3.07
N THR A 467 10.54 18.17 -2.53
CA THR A 467 9.76 17.03 -3.03
C THR A 467 8.96 17.47 -4.24
N ARG A 468 8.95 16.64 -5.27
CA ARG A 468 8.28 16.90 -6.54
C ARG A 468 6.89 16.27 -6.57
N ASP A 469 6.81 15.02 -6.12
CA ASP A 469 5.60 14.24 -6.19
C ASP A 469 5.59 13.14 -5.13
N VAL A 470 4.43 12.59 -4.84
CA VAL A 470 4.23 11.48 -3.91
C VAL A 470 3.11 10.58 -4.39
N VAL A 471 3.31 9.29 -4.29
CA VAL A 471 2.27 8.26 -4.49
C VAL A 471 2.20 7.36 -3.28
N PHE A 472 1.05 6.72 -3.13
CA PHE A 472 0.79 5.76 -2.07
C PHE A 472 0.28 4.44 -2.66
N GLY A 473 0.45 3.37 -1.90
CA GLY A 473 -0.04 2.03 -2.25
C GLY A 473 0.57 0.97 -1.36
N ASP A 474 -0.05 -0.18 -1.31
CA ASP A 474 0.52 -1.37 -0.68
C ASP A 474 1.53 -1.98 -1.66
N PHE A 475 2.80 -1.56 -1.55
CA PHE A 475 3.84 -1.98 -2.51
C PHE A 475 4.52 -3.29 -2.13
N ASP A 476 4.43 -3.74 -0.89
CA ASP A 476 5.02 -5.01 -0.43
C ASP A 476 3.98 -6.07 -0.04
N ASP A 477 2.68 -5.77 -0.25
CA ASP A 477 1.53 -6.66 -0.05
C ASP A 477 1.38 -7.11 1.42
N ASP A 478 1.69 -6.23 2.34
CA ASP A 478 1.51 -6.49 3.77
C ASP A 478 0.17 -5.97 4.32
N GLY A 479 -0.62 -5.27 3.49
CA GLY A 479 -1.93 -4.74 3.78
C GLY A 479 -1.91 -3.32 4.36
N ASP A 480 -0.75 -2.66 4.36
CA ASP A 480 -0.58 -1.29 4.82
C ASP A 480 -0.25 -0.37 3.64
N ILE A 481 -0.65 0.89 3.73
CA ILE A 481 -0.42 1.84 2.64
C ILE A 481 0.94 2.52 2.84
N ASP A 482 1.86 2.26 1.94
CA ASP A 482 3.19 2.84 1.88
C ASP A 482 3.23 4.18 1.16
N LEU A 483 4.35 4.90 1.29
CA LEU A 483 4.59 6.16 0.60
C LEU A 483 5.88 6.08 -0.23
N PHE A 484 5.80 6.46 -1.51
CA PHE A 484 6.96 6.72 -2.33
C PHE A 484 7.05 8.21 -2.66
N VAL A 485 8.17 8.82 -2.27
CA VAL A 485 8.41 10.27 -2.37
C VAL A 485 9.47 10.55 -3.41
N LEU A 486 9.12 11.35 -4.42
CA LEU A 486 9.98 11.75 -5.53
C LEU A 486 10.63 13.10 -5.25
N ASN A 487 11.92 13.13 -5.01
CA ASN A 487 12.66 14.36 -4.73
C ASN A 487 13.31 14.94 -5.99
N GLN A 488 13.36 16.26 -6.06
CA GLN A 488 13.86 16.99 -7.24
C GLN A 488 15.32 16.68 -7.58
N ASP A 489 16.13 16.31 -6.60
CA ASP A 489 17.55 16.00 -6.76
C ASP A 489 17.81 14.50 -7.00
N GLY A 490 16.73 13.67 -7.06
CA GLY A 490 16.81 12.23 -7.23
C GLY A 490 17.09 11.43 -5.95
N SER A 491 17.19 12.07 -4.79
CA SER A 491 17.26 11.40 -3.49
C SER A 491 15.87 10.93 -3.03
N ASN A 492 15.23 10.07 -3.82
CA ASN A 492 13.89 9.58 -3.57
C ASN A 492 13.84 8.75 -2.29
N GLN A 493 12.64 8.62 -1.72
CA GLN A 493 12.44 7.88 -0.49
C GLN A 493 11.24 6.94 -0.62
N TYR A 494 11.41 5.73 -0.12
CA TYR A 494 10.35 4.77 0.05
C TYR A 494 10.16 4.50 1.54
N TYR A 495 8.99 4.85 2.04
CA TYR A 495 8.58 4.67 3.41
C TYR A 495 7.62 3.49 3.50
N ASP A 496 8.09 2.40 4.06
CA ASP A 496 7.33 1.22 4.45
C ASP A 496 6.51 1.57 5.69
N ASN A 497 5.20 1.46 5.61
CA ASN A 497 4.27 1.77 6.68
C ASN A 497 4.18 0.60 7.65
N LEU A 498 4.50 0.85 8.91
CA LEU A 498 4.45 -0.14 9.98
C LEU A 498 3.21 0.04 10.87
N ARG A 499 2.19 0.76 10.37
CA ARG A 499 0.93 1.16 11.03
C ARG A 499 1.08 2.22 12.15
N GLN A 500 -0.05 2.86 12.47
CA GLN A 500 -0.21 3.77 13.62
C GLN A 500 0.80 4.93 13.63
N GLY A 501 1.14 5.46 12.45
CA GLY A 501 2.10 6.56 12.32
C GLY A 501 3.56 6.14 12.49
N TYR A 502 3.88 4.87 12.35
CA TYR A 502 5.24 4.38 12.23
C TYR A 502 5.59 4.06 10.80
N PHE A 503 6.69 4.62 10.34
CA PHE A 503 7.24 4.33 9.01
C PHE A 503 8.71 3.93 9.12
N ARG A 504 9.19 3.23 8.11
CA ARG A 504 10.57 2.83 7.98
C ARG A 504 11.09 3.21 6.60
N ASP A 505 12.14 4.03 6.54
CA ASP A 505 12.82 4.29 5.27
C ASP A 505 13.60 3.05 4.83
N ILE A 506 13.13 2.38 3.78
CA ILE A 506 13.76 1.19 3.20
C ILE A 506 14.38 1.45 1.82
N THR A 507 14.44 2.69 1.37
CA THR A 507 14.89 3.13 0.05
C THR A 507 16.14 2.42 -0.45
N LYS A 508 17.14 2.25 0.42
CA LYS A 508 18.44 1.67 0.05
C LYS A 508 18.37 0.22 -0.43
N ASN A 509 17.32 -0.50 -0.07
CA ASN A 509 17.15 -1.92 -0.34
C ASN A 509 16.18 -2.18 -1.50
N THR A 510 15.50 -1.17 -2.01
CA THR A 510 14.38 -1.32 -2.94
C THR A 510 14.79 -1.42 -4.41
N GLY A 511 15.99 -1.00 -4.79
CA GLY A 511 16.39 -0.91 -6.20
C GLY A 511 15.87 0.30 -6.96
N LEU A 512 15.10 1.18 -6.32
CA LEU A 512 14.52 2.40 -6.90
C LEU A 512 15.58 3.49 -7.07
N VAL A 513 16.43 3.35 -8.07
CA VAL A 513 17.46 4.34 -8.38
C VAL A 513 17.06 5.11 -9.63
N THR A 514 16.84 6.41 -9.49
CA THR A 514 16.59 7.31 -10.61
C THR A 514 17.80 8.22 -10.86
N ASN A 515 18.28 8.25 -12.09
CA ASN A 515 19.37 9.13 -12.54
C ASN A 515 18.83 10.15 -13.55
N ASN A 516 17.57 10.56 -13.39
CA ASN A 516 16.86 11.45 -14.29
C ASN A 516 16.55 12.80 -13.63
N THR A 517 15.94 13.70 -14.37
CA THR A 517 15.33 14.93 -13.83
C THR A 517 13.86 14.63 -13.58
N PRO A 518 13.47 14.23 -12.35
CA PRO A 518 12.16 13.64 -12.13
C PRO A 518 11.04 14.65 -12.39
N GLY A 519 9.97 14.20 -13.04
CA GLY A 519 8.75 14.95 -13.34
C GLY A 519 7.61 14.59 -12.38
N SER A 520 7.01 13.44 -12.56
CA SER A 520 5.91 12.91 -11.75
C SER A 520 6.02 11.40 -11.58
N LEU A 521 5.13 10.85 -10.76
CA LEU A 521 4.96 9.44 -10.47
C LEU A 521 3.61 8.95 -10.96
N ALA A 522 3.57 7.69 -11.43
CA ALA A 522 2.33 6.95 -11.59
C ALA A 522 2.51 5.52 -11.05
N THR A 523 1.47 4.97 -10.44
CA THR A 523 1.47 3.61 -9.92
C THR A 523 0.32 2.81 -10.49
N GLY A 524 0.54 1.51 -10.73
CA GLY A 524 -0.47 0.59 -11.25
C GLY A 524 0.14 -0.77 -11.56
N ASP A 525 -0.65 -1.82 -11.46
CA ASP A 525 -0.25 -3.19 -11.83
C ASP A 525 -0.35 -3.36 -13.36
N TYR A 526 0.63 -2.84 -14.12
CA TYR A 526 0.59 -2.86 -15.59
C TYR A 526 0.71 -4.26 -16.19
N ASN A 527 1.26 -5.20 -15.42
CA ASN A 527 1.55 -6.55 -15.89
C ASN A 527 0.58 -7.60 -15.33
N ASN A 528 -0.41 -7.20 -14.52
CA ASN A 528 -1.40 -8.04 -13.87
C ASN A 528 -0.78 -9.15 -12.99
N ASP A 529 0.39 -8.88 -12.38
CA ASP A 529 1.02 -9.83 -11.47
C ASP A 529 0.56 -9.67 -10.01
N GLY A 530 -0.26 -8.67 -9.72
CA GLY A 530 -0.87 -8.38 -8.44
C GLY A 530 -0.06 -7.40 -7.58
N PHE A 531 1.06 -6.86 -8.11
CA PHE A 531 1.88 -5.87 -7.41
C PHE A 531 1.75 -4.50 -8.07
N LEU A 532 1.72 -3.45 -7.26
CA LEU A 532 1.75 -2.10 -7.79
C LEU A 532 3.16 -1.78 -8.32
N ASP A 533 3.23 -1.53 -9.61
CA ASP A 533 4.43 -1.08 -10.30
C ASP A 533 4.54 0.46 -10.24
N LEU A 534 5.71 0.99 -10.58
CA LEU A 534 5.98 2.41 -10.47
C LEU A 534 6.55 2.97 -11.78
N PHE A 535 5.96 4.02 -12.31
CA PHE A 535 6.46 4.77 -13.44
C PHE A 535 6.95 6.16 -13.02
N VAL A 536 8.18 6.50 -13.40
CA VAL A 536 8.81 7.80 -13.10
C VAL A 536 9.05 8.55 -14.41
N THR A 537 8.42 9.71 -14.55
CA THR A 537 8.64 10.55 -15.71
C THR A 537 9.95 11.33 -15.62
N ASP A 538 10.49 11.74 -16.77
CA ASP A 538 11.70 12.56 -16.87
C ASP A 538 11.41 13.86 -17.62
N LEU A 539 11.58 14.98 -16.95
CA LEU A 539 11.41 16.32 -17.53
C LEU A 539 12.38 16.60 -18.69
N SER A 540 13.52 15.90 -18.74
CA SER A 540 14.46 16.02 -19.89
C SER A 540 13.98 15.26 -21.12
N GLY A 541 12.96 14.42 -20.99
CA GLY A 541 12.39 13.59 -22.05
C GLY A 541 13.27 12.43 -22.52
N LYS A 542 14.26 12.01 -21.71
CA LYS A 542 15.24 11.01 -22.16
C LYS A 542 15.24 9.72 -21.38
N ASN A 543 14.85 9.76 -20.12
CA ASN A 543 15.05 8.68 -19.17
C ASN A 543 13.80 8.43 -18.32
N HIS A 544 12.63 8.30 -18.95
CA HIS A 544 11.47 7.75 -18.26
C HIS A 544 11.76 6.32 -17.83
N ILE A 545 11.35 5.93 -16.64
CA ILE A 545 11.65 4.60 -16.10
C ILE A 545 10.37 3.97 -15.60
N LEU A 546 10.06 2.78 -16.12
CA LEU A 546 9.11 1.86 -15.53
C LEU A 546 9.87 0.88 -14.65
N PHE A 547 9.51 0.83 -13.38
CA PHE A 547 9.99 -0.13 -12.41
C PHE A 547 8.92 -1.19 -12.19
N ARG A 548 9.30 -2.46 -12.38
CA ARG A 548 8.47 -3.58 -12.00
C ARG A 548 8.69 -3.90 -10.53
N ASN A 549 7.61 -4.02 -9.79
CA ASN A 549 7.62 -4.51 -8.43
C ASN A 549 7.80 -6.04 -8.40
N ARG A 550 8.64 -6.55 -7.51
CA ARG A 550 8.89 -7.99 -7.34
C ARG A 550 8.03 -8.63 -6.27
N GLY A 551 7.25 -7.83 -5.52
CA GLY A 551 6.40 -8.27 -4.43
C GLY A 551 7.14 -8.69 -3.17
N ASP A 552 8.38 -8.27 -3.02
CA ASP A 552 9.20 -8.46 -1.83
C ASP A 552 9.75 -7.12 -1.29
N GLY A 553 9.08 -6.01 -1.65
CA GLY A 553 9.52 -4.64 -1.35
C GLY A 553 10.68 -4.17 -2.23
N THR A 554 11.04 -4.94 -3.28
CA THR A 554 12.10 -4.54 -4.22
C THR A 554 11.56 -4.31 -5.63
N PHE A 555 12.21 -3.41 -6.36
CA PHE A 555 11.85 -3.01 -7.71
C PHE A 555 13.01 -3.21 -8.67
N GLU A 556 12.70 -3.50 -9.92
CA GLU A 556 13.68 -3.56 -10.99
C GLU A 556 13.20 -2.78 -12.23
N PRO A 557 14.09 -2.06 -12.94
CA PRO A 557 13.71 -1.41 -14.19
C PRO A 557 13.22 -2.43 -15.21
N ASP A 558 12.01 -2.25 -15.77
CA ASP A 558 11.59 -3.04 -16.93
C ASP A 558 12.38 -2.58 -18.17
N THR A 559 13.45 -3.30 -18.47
CA THR A 559 14.39 -2.93 -19.54
C THR A 559 13.75 -2.95 -20.92
N ARG A 560 12.71 -3.74 -21.14
CA ARG A 560 12.02 -3.88 -22.44
C ARG A 560 11.10 -2.70 -22.70
N PHE A 561 10.29 -2.36 -21.72
CA PHE A 561 9.43 -1.18 -21.77
C PHE A 561 10.28 0.10 -21.91
N ASN A 562 11.34 0.21 -21.13
CA ASN A 562 12.25 1.35 -21.17
C ASN A 562 12.96 1.49 -22.53
N ILE A 563 13.27 0.38 -23.23
CA ILE A 563 13.76 0.42 -24.62
C ILE A 563 12.66 0.88 -25.59
N ALA A 564 11.43 0.42 -25.41
CA ALA A 564 10.30 0.86 -26.24
C ALA A 564 10.04 2.36 -26.10
N LEU A 565 10.08 2.89 -24.88
CA LEU A 565 9.96 4.34 -24.61
C LEU A 565 11.04 5.17 -25.30
N GLN A 566 12.28 4.67 -25.41
CA GLN A 566 13.36 5.38 -26.11
C GLN A 566 13.12 5.51 -27.62
N SER A 567 12.23 4.70 -28.18
CA SER A 567 11.83 4.78 -29.60
C SER A 567 10.73 5.81 -29.88
N ILE A 568 10.07 6.33 -28.84
CA ILE A 568 9.08 7.40 -28.92
C ILE A 568 9.83 8.74 -28.95
N GLU A 569 9.29 9.72 -29.70
CA GLU A 569 9.87 11.08 -29.73
C GLU A 569 10.02 11.63 -28.30
N GLN A 570 11.09 12.40 -28.07
CA GLN A 570 11.43 12.93 -26.75
C GLN A 570 10.30 13.84 -26.23
N ILE A 571 9.49 13.31 -25.32
CA ILE A 571 8.43 14.04 -24.63
C ILE A 571 9.01 14.55 -23.31
N HIS A 572 8.97 15.85 -23.10
CA HIS A 572 9.25 16.46 -21.80
C HIS A 572 8.05 16.20 -20.89
N ALA A 573 7.97 15.00 -20.34
CA ALA A 573 6.81 14.53 -19.60
C ALA A 573 6.68 15.27 -18.27
N LYS A 574 5.49 15.84 -18.07
CA LYS A 574 5.12 16.55 -16.85
C LYS A 574 4.32 15.69 -15.92
N ASP A 575 3.52 14.78 -16.50
CA ASP A 575 2.62 13.93 -15.76
C ASP A 575 2.38 12.61 -16.48
N ALA A 576 1.97 11.58 -15.73
CA ALA A 576 1.61 10.27 -16.26
C ALA A 576 0.53 9.62 -15.40
N ILE A 577 -0.28 8.76 -16.01
CA ILE A 577 -1.31 7.97 -15.32
C ILE A 577 -1.48 6.60 -15.98
N PHE A 578 -1.69 5.59 -15.15
CA PHE A 578 -2.15 4.27 -15.58
C PHE A 578 -3.66 4.20 -15.55
N PHE A 579 -4.28 3.68 -16.61
CA PHE A 579 -5.72 3.37 -16.68
C PHE A 579 -5.98 2.40 -17.83
N ASP A 580 -7.06 1.64 -17.75
CA ASP A 580 -7.49 0.73 -18.83
C ASP A 580 -8.33 1.53 -19.85
N ALA A 581 -7.69 2.01 -20.91
CA ALA A 581 -8.29 2.93 -21.87
C ALA A 581 -9.22 2.25 -22.88
N ASP A 582 -9.08 0.94 -23.12
CA ASP A 582 -9.87 0.17 -24.07
C ASP A 582 -10.71 -0.94 -23.41
N ASN A 583 -10.72 -1.01 -22.07
CA ASN A 583 -11.44 -1.99 -21.27
C ASN A 583 -11.02 -3.44 -21.60
N ASP A 584 -9.73 -3.67 -21.85
CA ASP A 584 -9.19 -5.00 -22.11
C ASP A 584 -8.66 -5.71 -20.83
N GLY A 585 -8.71 -5.03 -19.69
CA GLY A 585 -8.29 -5.53 -18.38
C GLY A 585 -6.79 -5.36 -18.11
N PHE A 586 -6.07 -4.66 -18.99
CA PHE A 586 -4.67 -4.26 -18.78
C PHE A 586 -4.59 -2.74 -18.67
N LEU A 587 -3.69 -2.27 -17.85
CA LEU A 587 -3.49 -0.84 -17.71
C LEU A 587 -2.65 -0.30 -18.89
N ASP A 588 -3.17 0.73 -19.51
CA ASP A 588 -2.45 1.59 -20.43
C ASP A 588 -1.71 2.70 -19.67
N LEU A 589 -0.72 3.31 -20.30
CA LEU A 589 0.02 4.43 -19.75
C LEU A 589 -0.17 5.68 -20.62
N LEU A 590 -0.84 6.69 -20.08
CA LEU A 590 -0.91 8.01 -20.67
C LEU A 590 0.18 8.91 -20.11
N ILE A 591 0.98 9.50 -21.00
CA ILE A 591 2.03 10.46 -20.63
C ILE A 591 1.69 11.81 -21.23
N THR A 592 1.66 12.84 -20.40
CA THR A 592 1.42 14.22 -20.83
C THR A 592 2.70 15.05 -20.70
N GLY A 593 2.91 15.95 -21.66
CA GLY A 593 4.12 16.77 -21.67
C GLY A 593 4.12 17.78 -22.82
N SER A 594 5.26 18.36 -23.07
CA SER A 594 5.45 19.30 -24.17
C SER A 594 6.53 18.81 -25.14
N ASP A 595 6.28 19.00 -26.43
CA ASP A 595 7.33 18.97 -27.44
C ASP A 595 8.30 20.13 -27.22
N LYS A 596 9.51 20.04 -27.75
CA LYS A 596 10.52 21.13 -27.65
C LYS A 596 10.04 22.42 -28.26
#